data_0fb19d267eff22df0a442b61c63fde05
#
_entry.id   0fb19d267eff22df0a442b61c63fde05
#
_cell.length_a   1.000
_cell.length_b   1.000
_cell.length_c   1.000
_cell.angle_alpha   90.00
_cell.angle_beta   90.00
_cell.angle_gamma   90.00
#
_symmetry.space_group_name_H-M   'P 1'
#
loop_
_entity.id
_entity.type
_entity.pdbx_description
1 polymer ?
#
loop_
_entity_poly.entity_id
_entity_poly.type
_entity_poly.pdbx_seq_one_letter_code
_entity_poly.pdbx_strand_id
1 'polypeptide(L)'
;MKKNILLAVCFLMPLATMAQNDTLGHERNITLSEAIVLARTQSVDAAVALNELKTAYWEYRTFRADLLPEVNFTGTLPNYNKSYSTYQNSDGSYSFVRNNTLGLSGQLSVDQNIWFTGGKLSLTSSLDYLKQLGSGGAKQFMSVPVSLELTQPVFGVNTMKWNRRIEPVRYAEAKAEFISATEEVTMKTIA
;
A
#
# COMPACT_ATOMS: atom_id res chain seq x y z
N MET A 1 35.32 20.97 28.73
CA MET A 1 34.59 20.24 27.64
C MET A 1 35.34 20.14 26.31
N LYS A 2 36.40 20.90 26.02
CA LYS A 2 37.15 20.86 24.74
C LYS A 2 38.23 19.76 24.64
N LYS A 3 38.67 19.17 25.74
CA LYS A 3 39.70 18.09 25.73
C LYS A 3 39.16 16.69 25.37
N ASN A 4 37.88 16.42 25.59
CA ASN A 4 37.30 15.10 25.35
C ASN A 4 36.87 14.90 23.88
N ILE A 5 36.71 15.99 23.14
CA ILE A 5 36.38 15.92 21.67
C ILE A 5 37.60 15.55 20.85
N LEU A 6 38.81 15.98 21.29
CA LEU A 6 40.04 15.64 20.59
C LEU A 6 40.44 14.15 20.72
N LEU A 7 40.08 13.55 21.87
CA LEU A 7 40.33 12.11 22.12
C LEU A 7 39.37 11.20 21.36
N ALA A 8 38.12 11.65 21.08
CA ALA A 8 37.16 10.93 20.28
C ALA A 8 37.49 10.90 18.78
N VAL A 9 38.12 11.96 18.26
CA VAL A 9 38.54 12.05 16.85
C VAL A 9 39.76 11.14 16.57
N CYS A 10 40.67 10.95 17.53
CA CYS A 10 41.82 10.05 17.37
C CYS A 10 41.47 8.56 17.41
N PHE A 11 40.30 8.16 17.96
CA PHE A 11 39.87 6.78 18.03
C PHE A 11 39.11 6.29 16.81
N LEU A 12 38.71 7.21 15.89
CA LEU A 12 37.98 6.89 14.66
C LEU A 12 38.88 6.69 13.42
N MET A 13 40.18 6.87 13.54
CA MET A 13 41.09 6.76 12.38
C MET A 13 41.75 5.39 12.09
N PRO A 14 41.73 4.34 12.94
CA PRO A 14 42.35 3.06 12.57
C PRO A 14 41.45 2.07 11.87
N LEU A 15 40.17 2.41 11.55
CA LEU A 15 39.25 1.48 10.88
C LEU A 15 39.25 1.60 9.33
N ALA A 16 40.05 2.51 8.76
CA ALA A 16 40.06 2.75 7.32
C ALA A 16 41.19 2.01 6.57
N THR A 17 42.03 1.21 7.22
CA THR A 17 43.23 0.58 6.59
C THR A 17 43.13 -0.92 6.37
N MET A 18 41.97 -1.58 6.54
CA MET A 18 41.79 -3.02 6.28
C MET A 18 40.95 -3.34 5.03
N ALA A 19 40.80 -2.39 4.10
CA ALA A 19 40.00 -2.60 2.88
C ALA A 19 40.86 -2.61 1.61
N GLN A 20 42.09 -3.10 1.64
CA GLN A 20 42.90 -3.30 0.42
C GLN A 20 43.80 -4.50 0.58
N ASN A 21 43.26 -5.68 0.32
CA ASN A 21 44.00 -6.81 -0.24
C ASN A 21 43.03 -7.97 -0.50
N ASP A 22 42.51 -8.02 -1.71
CA ASP A 22 42.21 -9.28 -2.40
C ASP A 22 41.83 -9.00 -3.86
N THR A 23 42.78 -8.48 -4.62
CA THR A 23 42.73 -8.53 -6.08
C THR A 23 43.81 -9.42 -6.63
N LEU A 24 43.91 -10.61 -6.10
CA LEU A 24 44.45 -11.72 -6.86
C LEU A 24 43.27 -12.27 -7.66
N GLY A 25 43.14 -11.78 -8.90
CA GLY A 25 42.21 -12.37 -9.86
C GLY A 25 42.48 -13.85 -9.99
N HIS A 26 41.70 -14.66 -9.29
CA HIS A 26 41.61 -16.07 -9.60
C HIS A 26 41.03 -16.15 -11.01
N GLU A 27 41.89 -16.39 -12.00
CA GLU A 27 41.44 -16.79 -13.32
C GLU A 27 40.65 -18.09 -13.17
N ARG A 28 39.32 -17.94 -13.14
CA ARG A 28 38.43 -19.10 -13.07
C ARG A 28 38.13 -19.53 -14.49
N ASN A 29 38.68 -20.64 -14.91
CA ASN A 29 38.30 -21.24 -16.19
C ASN A 29 36.87 -21.78 -16.09
N ILE A 30 35.96 -21.12 -16.81
CA ILE A 30 34.53 -21.45 -16.80
C ILE A 30 34.23 -22.20 -18.09
N THR A 31 33.55 -23.34 -17.99
CA THR A 31 33.04 -24.05 -19.17
C THR A 31 31.81 -23.30 -19.75
N LEU A 32 31.53 -23.49 -21.04
CA LEU A 32 30.36 -22.87 -21.69
C LEU A 32 29.04 -23.19 -20.94
N SER A 33 28.89 -24.44 -20.49
CA SER A 33 27.71 -24.84 -19.71
C SER A 33 27.61 -24.11 -18.37
N GLU A 34 28.76 -23.92 -17.69
CA GLU A 34 28.80 -23.14 -16.44
C GLU A 34 28.51 -21.66 -16.67
N ALA A 35 29.05 -21.09 -17.77
CA ALA A 35 28.76 -19.70 -18.16
C ALA A 35 27.25 -19.46 -18.40
N ILE A 36 26.59 -20.39 -19.11
CA ILE A 36 25.14 -20.31 -19.34
C ILE A 36 24.36 -20.37 -18.01
N VAL A 37 24.71 -21.28 -17.10
CA VAL A 37 24.06 -21.39 -15.80
C VAL A 37 24.26 -20.11 -14.98
N LEU A 38 25.48 -19.57 -14.96
CA LEU A 38 25.77 -18.31 -14.29
C LEU A 38 25.00 -17.14 -14.89
N ALA A 39 24.93 -17.04 -16.20
CA ALA A 39 24.18 -16.00 -16.90
C ALA A 39 22.68 -16.06 -16.57
N ARG A 40 22.09 -17.25 -16.59
CA ARG A 40 20.67 -17.47 -16.24
C ARG A 40 20.35 -17.17 -14.77
N THR A 41 21.33 -17.30 -13.86
CA THR A 41 21.08 -17.14 -12.42
C THR A 41 21.58 -15.81 -11.86
N GLN A 42 22.59 -15.20 -12.45
CA GLN A 42 23.29 -14.02 -11.89
C GLN A 42 23.32 -12.81 -12.82
N SER A 43 22.88 -12.92 -14.08
CA SER A 43 22.83 -11.75 -14.97
C SER A 43 21.74 -10.76 -14.55
N VAL A 44 21.98 -9.50 -14.85
CA VAL A 44 20.99 -8.44 -14.60
C VAL A 44 19.72 -8.70 -15.40
N ASP A 45 19.84 -9.11 -16.66
CA ASP A 45 18.70 -9.37 -17.55
C ASP A 45 17.83 -10.51 -16.98
N ALA A 46 18.43 -11.59 -16.47
CA ALA A 46 17.70 -12.69 -15.83
C ALA A 46 17.00 -12.23 -14.53
N ALA A 47 17.67 -11.37 -13.75
CA ALA A 47 17.07 -10.81 -12.53
C ALA A 47 15.87 -9.88 -12.85
N VAL A 48 15.96 -9.08 -13.91
CA VAL A 48 14.86 -8.24 -14.39
C VAL A 48 13.69 -9.11 -14.82
N ALA A 49 13.90 -10.08 -15.70
CA ALA A 49 12.85 -11.00 -16.18
C ALA A 49 12.16 -11.75 -15.02
N LEU A 50 12.93 -12.20 -14.01
CA LEU A 50 12.36 -12.83 -12.82
C LEU A 50 11.50 -11.87 -12.01
N ASN A 51 11.91 -10.61 -11.87
CA ASN A 51 11.15 -9.62 -11.12
C ASN A 51 9.88 -9.21 -11.87
N GLU A 52 9.89 -9.12 -13.19
CA GLU A 52 8.70 -8.90 -14.01
C GLU A 52 7.68 -10.04 -13.85
N LEU A 53 8.14 -11.29 -13.90
CA LEU A 53 7.28 -12.43 -13.61
C LEU A 53 6.69 -12.39 -12.20
N LYS A 54 7.48 -12.03 -11.19
CA LYS A 54 6.99 -11.86 -9.81
C LYS A 54 5.96 -10.75 -9.72
N THR A 55 6.17 -9.63 -10.41
CA THR A 55 5.22 -8.52 -10.46
C THR A 55 3.88 -8.98 -11.03
N ALA A 56 3.89 -9.62 -12.20
CA ALA A 56 2.68 -10.16 -12.81
C ALA A 56 1.97 -11.22 -11.92
N TYR A 57 2.74 -12.04 -11.21
CA TYR A 57 2.18 -12.98 -10.24
C TYR A 57 1.44 -12.26 -9.09
N TRP A 58 2.04 -11.21 -8.54
CA TRP A 58 1.43 -10.46 -7.44
C TRP A 58 0.24 -9.62 -7.91
N GLU A 59 0.27 -9.06 -9.12
CA GLU A 59 -0.87 -8.38 -9.75
C GLU A 59 -2.07 -9.34 -9.90
N TYR A 60 -1.83 -10.53 -10.45
CA TYR A 60 -2.86 -11.56 -10.55
C TYR A 60 -3.41 -11.97 -9.18
N ARG A 61 -2.53 -12.06 -8.18
CA ARG A 61 -2.92 -12.44 -6.82
C ARG A 61 -3.72 -11.32 -6.12
N THR A 62 -3.34 -10.06 -6.34
CA THR A 62 -4.09 -8.88 -5.86
C THR A 62 -5.48 -8.86 -6.48
N PHE A 63 -5.58 -9.03 -7.79
CA PHE A 63 -6.87 -9.14 -8.45
C PHE A 63 -7.76 -10.24 -7.85
N ARG A 64 -7.19 -11.39 -7.54
CA ARG A 64 -7.94 -12.47 -6.85
C ARG A 64 -8.39 -12.09 -5.45
N ALA A 65 -7.60 -11.31 -4.73
CA ALA A 65 -7.97 -10.80 -3.41
C ALA A 65 -9.12 -9.78 -3.50
N ASP A 66 -9.15 -8.94 -4.52
CA ASP A 66 -10.21 -7.95 -4.77
C ASP A 66 -11.59 -8.57 -5.04
N LEU A 67 -11.63 -9.87 -5.34
CA LEU A 67 -12.87 -10.64 -5.45
C LEU A 67 -13.44 -11.11 -4.10
N LEU A 68 -12.64 -11.02 -3.04
CA LEU A 68 -13.04 -11.40 -1.67
C LEU A 68 -13.61 -10.19 -0.92
N PRO A 69 -14.38 -10.44 0.17
CA PRO A 69 -14.80 -9.35 1.04
C PRO A 69 -13.59 -8.64 1.66
N GLU A 70 -13.60 -7.32 1.60
CA GLU A 70 -12.62 -6.47 2.25
C GLU A 70 -13.19 -5.95 3.57
N VAL A 71 -12.47 -6.12 4.67
CA VAL A 71 -12.86 -5.64 5.98
C VAL A 71 -11.94 -4.50 6.38
N ASN A 72 -12.51 -3.30 6.52
CA ASN A 72 -11.77 -2.09 6.87
C ASN A 72 -12.26 -1.54 8.21
N PHE A 73 -11.32 -1.15 9.05
CA PHE A 73 -11.59 -0.35 10.23
C PHE A 73 -10.96 1.03 10.07
N THR A 74 -11.79 2.06 10.09
CA THR A 74 -11.36 3.46 10.00
C THR A 74 -11.64 4.15 11.33
N GLY A 75 -10.61 4.72 11.94
CA GLY A 75 -10.74 5.47 13.19
C GLY A 75 -10.22 6.89 13.02
N THR A 76 -11.00 7.87 13.49
CA THR A 76 -10.53 9.24 13.63
C THR A 76 -10.12 9.46 15.08
N LEU A 77 -8.82 9.65 15.31
CA LEU A 77 -8.25 10.01 16.61
C LEU A 77 -8.74 11.42 17.00
N PRO A 78 -8.58 11.82 18.29
CA PRO A 78 -9.28 13.00 18.81
C PRO A 78 -9.20 14.19 17.85
N ASN A 79 -10.35 14.59 17.33
CA ASN A 79 -10.51 15.78 16.52
C ASN A 79 -11.01 16.92 17.42
N TYR A 80 -10.13 17.89 17.66
CA TYR A 80 -10.46 19.08 18.41
C TYR A 80 -10.88 20.19 17.47
N ASN A 81 -12.15 20.63 17.58
CA ASN A 81 -12.70 21.71 16.80
C ASN A 81 -13.11 22.89 17.72
N LYS A 82 -12.59 24.07 17.38
CA LYS A 82 -12.95 25.33 18.04
C LYS A 82 -13.42 26.30 16.95
N SER A 83 -14.71 26.54 16.90
CA SER A 83 -15.34 27.41 15.90
C SER A 83 -16.38 28.31 16.52
N TYR A 84 -16.76 29.35 15.79
CA TYR A 84 -17.90 30.21 16.12
C TYR A 84 -18.97 30.00 15.04
N SER A 85 -20.19 29.73 15.46
CA SER A 85 -21.35 29.69 14.59
C SER A 85 -22.19 30.93 14.83
N THR A 86 -22.66 31.56 13.75
CA THR A 86 -23.63 32.66 13.83
C THR A 86 -25.02 32.08 13.99
N TYR A 87 -25.75 32.57 14.96
CA TYR A 87 -27.15 32.26 15.17
C TYR A 87 -27.95 33.54 15.04
N GLN A 88 -28.99 33.54 14.17
CA GLN A 88 -29.90 34.63 14.04
C GLN A 88 -31.04 34.49 15.06
N ASN A 89 -31.18 35.46 15.93
CA ASN A 89 -32.23 35.51 16.91
C ASN A 89 -33.56 35.88 16.23
N SER A 90 -34.68 35.65 16.94
CA SER A 90 -36.03 35.99 16.45
C SER A 90 -36.26 37.49 16.23
N ASP A 91 -35.43 38.36 16.80
CA ASP A 91 -35.42 39.80 16.63
C ASP A 91 -34.61 40.29 15.42
N GLY A 92 -34.02 39.33 14.62
CA GLY A 92 -33.18 39.63 13.48
C GLY A 92 -31.70 39.91 13.84
N SER A 93 -31.34 40.00 15.10
CA SER A 93 -29.96 40.17 15.53
C SER A 93 -29.15 38.88 15.38
N TYR A 94 -27.81 39.01 15.23
CA TYR A 94 -26.92 37.86 15.16
C TYR A 94 -26.14 37.70 16.48
N SER A 95 -26.18 36.51 17.03
CA SER A 95 -25.30 36.09 18.13
C SER A 95 -24.24 35.08 17.66
N PHE A 96 -23.06 35.15 18.27
CA PHE A 96 -21.97 34.23 17.98
C PHE A 96 -21.91 33.19 19.08
N VAL A 97 -22.17 31.93 18.71
CA VAL A 97 -22.08 30.79 19.62
C VAL A 97 -20.72 30.12 19.41
N ARG A 98 -19.97 29.98 20.50
CA ARG A 98 -18.69 29.30 20.50
C ARG A 98 -18.89 27.79 20.58
N ASN A 99 -18.48 27.09 19.55
CA ASN A 99 -18.42 25.64 19.52
C ASN A 99 -17.00 25.16 19.83
N ASN A 100 -16.89 24.38 20.88
CA ASN A 100 -15.63 23.80 21.32
C ASN A 100 -15.88 22.30 21.56
N THR A 101 -15.46 21.46 20.62
CA THR A 101 -15.82 20.05 20.60
C THR A 101 -14.59 19.16 20.44
N LEU A 102 -14.61 18.04 21.13
CA LEU A 102 -13.68 16.92 20.98
C LEU A 102 -14.46 15.74 20.44
N GLY A 103 -14.09 15.28 19.23
CA GLY A 103 -14.73 14.15 18.57
C GLY A 103 -13.77 12.96 18.44
N LEU A 104 -14.33 11.76 18.59
CA LEU A 104 -13.69 10.50 18.22
C LEU A 104 -14.69 9.72 17.39
N SER A 105 -14.26 9.11 16.30
CA SER A 105 -15.12 8.23 15.51
C SER A 105 -14.42 6.93 15.16
N GLY A 106 -15.20 5.86 15.09
CA GLY A 106 -14.76 4.56 14.64
C GLY A 106 -15.80 3.98 13.69
N GLN A 107 -15.36 3.48 12.56
CA GLN A 107 -16.21 2.84 11.55
C GLN A 107 -15.61 1.51 11.12
N LEU A 108 -16.39 0.47 11.18
CA LEU A 108 -16.10 -0.83 10.60
C LEU A 108 -16.89 -0.96 9.29
N SER A 109 -16.23 -1.32 8.20
CA SER A 109 -16.89 -1.60 6.93
C SER A 109 -16.48 -2.97 6.40
N VAL A 110 -17.44 -3.66 5.79
CA VAL A 110 -17.22 -4.88 5.03
C VAL A 110 -17.74 -4.62 3.62
N ASP A 111 -16.82 -4.61 2.67
CA ASP A 111 -17.08 -4.28 1.29
C ASP A 111 -16.93 -5.52 0.40
N GLN A 112 -17.94 -5.85 -0.39
CA GLN A 112 -17.92 -6.97 -1.31
C GLN A 112 -18.23 -6.52 -2.73
N ASN A 113 -17.29 -6.74 -3.63
CA ASN A 113 -17.49 -6.52 -5.05
C ASN A 113 -18.27 -7.68 -5.68
N ILE A 114 -19.34 -7.38 -6.41
CA ILE A 114 -20.16 -8.37 -7.10
C ILE A 114 -19.69 -8.48 -8.55
N TRP A 115 -18.85 -9.46 -8.83
CA TRP A 115 -18.17 -9.60 -10.12
C TRP A 115 -19.11 -9.79 -11.32
N PHE A 116 -20.27 -10.42 -11.14
CA PHE A 116 -21.18 -10.71 -12.24
C PHE A 116 -22.06 -9.51 -12.64
N THR A 117 -22.40 -8.61 -11.70
CA THR A 117 -23.17 -7.39 -11.97
C THR A 117 -22.29 -6.15 -12.09
N GLY A 118 -21.10 -6.18 -11.49
CA GLY A 118 -20.23 -5.01 -11.37
C GLY A 118 -20.66 -4.06 -10.25
N GLY A 119 -21.58 -4.48 -9.40
CA GLY A 119 -22.02 -3.72 -8.23
C GLY A 119 -21.11 -3.95 -7.02
N LYS A 120 -21.33 -3.16 -5.96
CA LYS A 120 -20.64 -3.24 -4.68
C LYS A 120 -21.67 -3.30 -3.56
N LEU A 121 -21.52 -4.25 -2.68
CA LEU A 121 -22.28 -4.36 -1.43
C LEU A 121 -21.39 -3.92 -0.28
N SER A 122 -21.84 -2.94 0.50
CA SER A 122 -21.13 -2.41 1.65
C SER A 122 -21.97 -2.56 2.91
N LEU A 123 -21.41 -3.19 3.92
CA LEU A 123 -21.97 -3.27 5.26
C LEU A 123 -21.12 -2.39 6.17
N THR A 124 -21.73 -1.38 6.81
CA THR A 124 -21.02 -0.45 7.68
C THR A 124 -21.63 -0.39 9.07
N SER A 125 -20.76 -0.22 10.06
CA SER A 125 -21.13 0.06 11.45
C SER A 125 -20.27 1.21 11.95
N SER A 126 -20.87 2.23 12.57
CA SER A 126 -20.12 3.38 13.08
C SER A 126 -20.51 3.73 14.50
N LEU A 127 -19.52 4.24 15.23
CA LEU A 127 -19.65 4.78 16.56
C LEU A 127 -18.91 6.12 16.63
N ASP A 128 -19.64 7.18 16.95
CA ASP A 128 -19.12 8.53 17.12
C ASP A 128 -19.28 8.98 18.57
N TYR A 129 -18.20 9.49 19.14
CA TYR A 129 -18.19 10.11 20.45
C TYR A 129 -17.91 11.60 20.29
N LEU A 130 -18.80 12.43 20.80
CA LEU A 130 -18.67 13.89 20.79
C LEU A 130 -18.70 14.41 22.23
N LYS A 131 -17.68 15.15 22.62
CA LYS A 131 -17.62 15.86 23.89
C LYS A 131 -17.57 17.35 23.63
N GLN A 132 -18.54 18.08 24.17
CA GLN A 132 -18.53 19.54 24.16
C GLN A 132 -17.67 20.05 25.32
N LEU A 133 -16.69 20.90 25.01
CA LEU A 133 -15.77 21.48 25.98
C LEU A 133 -16.25 22.90 26.33
N GLY A 134 -16.63 23.13 27.58
CA GLY A 134 -17.14 24.41 28.07
C GLY A 134 -18.09 24.25 29.26
N SER A 135 -18.69 25.36 29.70
CA SER A 135 -19.67 25.36 30.79
C SER A 135 -20.89 24.52 30.40
N GLY A 136 -21.04 23.35 31.03
CA GLY A 136 -22.13 22.43 30.73
C GLY A 136 -21.75 21.25 29.82
N GLY A 137 -20.46 20.96 29.65
CA GLY A 137 -19.88 19.98 28.72
C GLY A 137 -20.66 18.67 28.57
N ALA A 138 -21.52 18.60 27.56
CA ALA A 138 -22.28 17.40 27.23
C ALA A 138 -21.37 16.37 26.54
N LYS A 139 -21.59 15.10 26.89
CA LYS A 139 -21.01 13.95 26.20
C LYS A 139 -22.13 13.27 25.43
N GLN A 140 -21.91 13.03 24.14
CA GLN A 140 -22.89 12.37 23.29
C GLN A 140 -22.22 11.21 22.56
N PHE A 141 -22.96 10.11 22.46
CA PHE A 141 -22.60 8.97 21.61
C PHE A 141 -23.64 8.87 20.53
N MET A 142 -23.20 8.76 19.30
CA MET A 142 -24.03 8.47 18.16
C MET A 142 -23.53 7.19 17.52
N SER A 143 -24.42 6.24 17.29
CA SER A 143 -24.06 4.98 16.64
C SER A 143 -25.03 4.67 15.52
N VAL A 144 -24.47 4.17 14.42
CA VAL A 144 -25.22 3.47 13.39
C VAL A 144 -24.83 2.01 13.50
N PRO A 145 -25.66 1.17 14.17
CA PRO A 145 -25.27 -0.20 14.47
C PRO A 145 -24.99 -1.03 13.22
N VAL A 146 -25.82 -0.92 12.21
CA VAL A 146 -25.64 -1.58 10.92
C VAL A 146 -26.30 -0.76 9.83
N SER A 147 -25.58 -0.51 8.76
CA SER A 147 -26.10 0.07 7.51
C SER A 147 -25.66 -0.81 6.34
N LEU A 148 -26.60 -1.17 5.49
CA LEU A 148 -26.35 -1.94 4.27
C LEU A 148 -26.58 -1.04 3.07
N GLU A 149 -25.56 -0.93 2.22
CA GLU A 149 -25.60 -0.15 1.00
C GLU A 149 -25.29 -1.03 -0.20
N LEU A 150 -26.10 -0.97 -1.24
CA LEU A 150 -25.87 -1.60 -2.52
C LEU A 150 -25.69 -0.54 -3.60
N THR A 151 -24.49 -0.45 -4.15
CA THR A 151 -24.19 0.41 -5.29
C THR A 151 -24.17 -0.44 -6.55
N GLN A 152 -25.12 -0.24 -7.47
CA GLN A 152 -25.24 -1.00 -8.70
C GLN A 152 -25.22 -0.07 -9.92
N PRO A 153 -24.18 -0.13 -10.79
CA PRO A 153 -24.22 0.57 -12.06
C PRO A 153 -25.28 -0.07 -12.97
N VAL A 154 -26.20 0.77 -13.46
CA VAL A 154 -27.29 0.32 -14.36
C VAL A 154 -26.80 0.35 -15.80
N PHE A 155 -26.05 1.39 -16.18
CA PHE A 155 -25.42 1.54 -17.48
C PHE A 155 -23.92 1.72 -17.28
N GLY A 156 -23.12 0.81 -17.79
CA GLY A 156 -21.66 0.86 -17.68
C GLY A 156 -21.00 -0.47 -18.00
N VAL A 157 -19.71 -0.40 -18.24
CA VAL A 157 -18.90 -1.60 -18.48
C VAL A 157 -18.60 -2.27 -17.14
N ASN A 158 -18.91 -3.56 -17.03
CA ASN A 158 -18.50 -4.35 -15.87
C ASN A 158 -17.01 -4.72 -16.00
N THR A 159 -16.14 -3.85 -15.46
CA THR A 159 -14.68 -4.03 -15.50
C THR A 159 -14.25 -5.28 -14.75
N MET A 160 -14.89 -5.61 -13.62
CA MET A 160 -14.58 -6.79 -12.81
C MET A 160 -14.77 -8.09 -13.59
N LYS A 161 -15.86 -8.18 -14.36
CA LYS A 161 -16.14 -9.33 -15.23
C LYS A 161 -15.08 -9.51 -16.31
N TRP A 162 -14.61 -8.39 -16.90
CA TRP A 162 -13.57 -8.44 -17.92
C TRP A 162 -12.20 -8.73 -17.32
N ASN A 163 -11.84 -8.12 -16.22
CA ASN A 163 -10.57 -8.39 -15.52
C ASN A 163 -10.45 -9.86 -15.11
N ARG A 164 -11.54 -10.48 -14.70
CA ARG A 164 -11.55 -11.93 -14.40
C ARG A 164 -11.14 -12.81 -15.59
N ARG A 165 -11.32 -12.33 -16.83
CA ARG A 165 -10.89 -13.03 -18.04
C ARG A 165 -9.49 -12.62 -18.48
N ILE A 166 -9.12 -11.36 -18.27
CA ILE A 166 -7.86 -10.77 -18.73
C ILE A 166 -6.70 -11.16 -17.82
N GLU A 167 -6.86 -11.07 -16.51
CA GLU A 167 -5.76 -11.26 -15.56
C GLU A 167 -5.10 -12.66 -15.62
N PRO A 168 -5.83 -13.76 -15.79
CA PRO A 168 -5.19 -15.07 -15.99
C PRO A 168 -4.35 -15.14 -17.28
N VAL A 169 -4.79 -14.43 -18.35
CA VAL A 169 -4.09 -14.39 -19.63
C VAL A 169 -2.81 -13.56 -19.50
N ARG A 170 -2.87 -12.39 -18.85
CA ARG A 170 -1.67 -11.57 -18.55
C ARG A 170 -0.63 -12.35 -17.76
N TYR A 171 -1.07 -13.11 -16.77
CA TYR A 171 -0.13 -13.94 -16.01
C TYR A 171 0.46 -15.07 -16.85
N ALA A 172 -0.30 -15.66 -17.77
CA ALA A 172 0.21 -16.65 -18.71
C ALA A 172 1.19 -16.04 -19.72
N GLU A 173 0.91 -14.83 -20.21
CA GLU A 173 1.80 -14.02 -21.04
C GLU A 173 3.14 -13.75 -20.33
N ALA A 174 3.12 -13.23 -19.11
CA ALA A 174 4.32 -12.98 -18.33
C ALA A 174 5.19 -14.23 -18.11
N LYS A 175 4.58 -15.41 -17.99
CA LYS A 175 5.32 -16.67 -17.94
C LYS A 175 6.02 -16.98 -19.25
N ALA A 176 5.37 -16.75 -20.38
CA ALA A 176 5.96 -16.96 -21.70
C ALA A 176 7.09 -15.95 -21.96
N GLU A 177 6.91 -14.69 -21.55
CA GLU A 177 7.94 -13.65 -21.63
C GLU A 177 9.16 -13.98 -20.79
N PHE A 178 8.98 -14.49 -19.58
CA PHE A 178 10.09 -14.96 -18.74
C PHE A 178 10.90 -16.07 -19.41
N ILE A 179 10.24 -17.04 -20.02
CA ILE A 179 10.92 -18.12 -20.77
C ILE A 179 11.69 -17.51 -21.94
N SER A 180 11.09 -16.65 -22.73
CA SER A 180 11.72 -15.98 -23.86
C SER A 180 12.95 -15.16 -23.44
N ALA A 181 12.83 -14.37 -22.38
CA ALA A 181 13.93 -13.57 -21.82
C ALA A 181 15.10 -14.47 -21.33
N THR A 182 14.77 -15.60 -20.70
CA THR A 182 15.79 -16.55 -20.22
C THR A 182 16.54 -17.19 -21.40
N GLU A 183 15.85 -17.51 -22.51
CA GLU A 183 16.48 -18.01 -23.73
C GLU A 183 17.33 -16.92 -24.41
N GLU A 184 16.87 -15.67 -24.42
CA GLU A 184 17.64 -14.54 -24.95
C GLU A 184 18.95 -14.33 -24.18
N VAL A 185 18.93 -14.42 -22.83
CA VAL A 185 20.15 -14.40 -22.00
C VAL A 185 21.09 -15.53 -22.39
N THR A 186 20.55 -16.72 -22.66
CA THR A 186 21.35 -17.86 -23.10
C THR A 186 21.99 -17.59 -24.47
N MET A 187 21.25 -17.07 -25.42
CA MET A 187 21.76 -16.72 -26.75
C MET A 187 22.85 -15.67 -26.69
N LYS A 188 22.66 -14.59 -25.90
CA LYS A 188 23.66 -13.56 -25.67
C LYS A 188 24.96 -14.10 -25.03
N THR A 189 24.88 -15.18 -24.25
CA THR A 189 26.06 -15.79 -23.61
C THR A 189 26.84 -16.68 -24.56
N ILE A 190 26.18 -17.22 -25.59
CA ILE A 190 26.81 -18.10 -26.59
C ILE A 190 27.42 -17.33 -27.75
N ALA A 191 26.84 -16.15 -28.11
CA ALA A 191 27.30 -15.28 -29.20
C ALA A 191 28.60 -14.55 -28.85
#